data_56db8c835372b4a444fa68ab1d172263
#
_entry.id   56db8c835372b4a444fa68ab1d172263
#
_cell.length_a   1.000
_cell.length_b   1.000
_cell.length_c   1.000
_cell.angle_alpha   90.00
_cell.angle_beta   90.00
_cell.angle_gamma   90.00
#
_symmetry.space_group_name_H-M   'P 1'
#
loop_
_entity.id
_entity.type
_entity.pdbx_description
1 polymer ?
#
loop_
_entity_poly.entity_id
_entity_poly.type
_entity_poly.pdbx_seq_one_letter_code
_entity_poly.pdbx_strand_id
1 'polypeptide(L)'
;MSKKVTFIADFYANEVPGGGELVNEVLISGLEKKGFIIERLHSKKITSKDIADRAKSFFIVANFVMLKSGPLRELLDKDYAIFEHDHKYLTTRDPSPFPDYIAPENHIINKELYANARAVFCQSSIHSKVVQSNLLVTNVVNLGCSMWSDDHSDSIKEALAVPKSKNIAVLASNNPVKGTEQARRYCARRGLEYDLINPCDFKELMATLAQYKTVVFFSQVLETFCRLVIEARILGCKVITNNNNGCSSEPWFADTKGEDLLNLIEEKRQGIIDKVTSVIRSEEDKKIFFVPKKNSKTRSITVILNSYRRPYNLKRQIHAIRNQTVG
;
A
#
# COMPACT_ATOMS: atom_id res chain seq x y z
N MET A 1 -22.01 20.15 -6.13
CA MET A 1 -20.71 20.60 -6.70
C MET A 1 -19.74 19.43 -6.65
N SER A 2 -18.96 19.19 -7.70
CA SER A 2 -17.94 18.15 -7.71
C SER A 2 -16.86 18.44 -6.67
N LYS A 3 -16.55 17.49 -5.80
CA LYS A 3 -15.52 17.66 -4.76
C LYS A 3 -14.14 17.58 -5.41
N LYS A 4 -13.26 18.54 -5.09
CA LYS A 4 -11.86 18.55 -5.58
C LYS A 4 -11.00 17.64 -4.73
N VAL A 5 -10.13 16.89 -5.38
CA VAL A 5 -9.12 16.04 -4.74
C VAL A 5 -7.75 16.41 -5.29
N THR A 6 -6.82 16.72 -4.41
CA THR A 6 -5.43 16.95 -4.75
C THR A 6 -4.63 15.69 -4.47
N PHE A 7 -4.13 15.07 -5.54
CA PHE A 7 -3.34 13.84 -5.46
C PHE A 7 -1.84 14.17 -5.45
N ILE A 8 -1.12 13.76 -4.40
CA ILE A 8 0.31 14.04 -4.22
C ILE A 8 1.08 12.73 -4.39
N ALA A 9 2.03 12.71 -5.34
CA ALA A 9 2.94 11.59 -5.56
C ALA A 9 4.33 12.06 -5.96
N ASP A 10 5.35 11.23 -5.76
CA ASP A 10 6.71 11.50 -6.20
C ASP A 10 6.81 11.45 -7.74
N PHE A 11 6.17 10.43 -8.32
CA PHE A 11 6.09 10.19 -9.77
C PHE A 11 4.68 9.72 -10.15
N TYR A 12 4.36 9.84 -11.43
CA TYR A 12 3.16 9.27 -12.05
C TYR A 12 3.53 8.20 -13.07
N ALA A 13 2.57 7.35 -13.46
CA ALA A 13 2.81 6.18 -14.31
C ALA A 13 3.38 6.50 -15.69
N ASN A 14 3.10 7.69 -16.24
CA ASN A 14 3.66 8.17 -17.50
C ASN A 14 5.15 8.58 -17.40
N GLU A 15 5.69 8.74 -16.20
CA GLU A 15 7.09 9.09 -15.93
C GLU A 15 7.88 7.85 -15.50
N VAL A 16 7.29 7.07 -14.58
CA VAL A 16 7.88 5.85 -14.02
C VAL A 16 6.79 4.78 -13.94
N PRO A 17 6.81 3.74 -14.77
CA PRO A 17 5.79 2.68 -14.77
C PRO A 17 6.01 1.66 -13.65
N GLY A 18 6.17 2.12 -12.40
CA GLY A 18 6.29 1.27 -11.22
C GLY A 18 4.94 0.76 -10.73
N GLY A 19 4.96 -0.30 -9.92
CA GLY A 19 3.72 -0.91 -9.41
C GLY A 19 2.85 0.05 -8.60
N GLY A 20 3.47 0.92 -7.78
CA GLY A 20 2.75 1.94 -7.00
C GLY A 20 2.13 3.02 -7.88
N GLU A 21 2.88 3.50 -8.88
CA GLU A 21 2.45 4.53 -9.82
C GLU A 21 1.29 4.03 -10.71
N LEU A 22 1.34 2.77 -11.16
CA LEU A 22 0.25 2.13 -11.90
C LEU A 22 -1.02 2.00 -11.04
N VAL A 23 -0.89 1.66 -9.77
CA VAL A 23 -2.03 1.59 -8.83
C VAL A 23 -2.62 2.98 -8.58
N ASN A 24 -1.77 4.01 -8.45
CA ASN A 24 -2.22 5.40 -8.31
C ASN A 24 -3.05 5.84 -9.52
N GLU A 25 -2.64 5.48 -10.74
CA GLU A 25 -3.36 5.82 -11.97
C GLU A 25 -4.75 5.19 -12.03
N VAL A 26 -4.85 3.91 -11.61
CA VAL A 26 -6.15 3.22 -11.52
C VAL A 26 -7.07 3.90 -10.49
N LEU A 27 -6.52 4.30 -9.34
CA LEU A 27 -7.28 5.02 -8.32
C LEU A 27 -7.76 6.38 -8.83
N ILE A 28 -6.87 7.16 -9.44
CA ILE A 28 -7.20 8.48 -10.02
C ILE A 28 -8.33 8.34 -11.02
N SER A 29 -8.17 7.46 -12.02
CA SER A 29 -9.20 7.22 -13.05
C SER A 29 -10.53 6.76 -12.42
N GLY A 30 -10.48 5.89 -11.40
CA GLY A 30 -11.66 5.46 -10.67
C GLY A 30 -12.38 6.59 -9.94
N LEU A 31 -11.64 7.49 -9.31
CA LEU A 31 -12.20 8.67 -8.64
C LEU A 31 -12.79 9.69 -9.63
N GLU A 32 -12.15 9.89 -10.79
CA GLU A 32 -12.68 10.73 -11.87
C GLU A 32 -14.02 10.16 -12.38
N LYS A 33 -14.12 8.84 -12.59
CA LYS A 33 -15.38 8.15 -12.94
C LYS A 33 -16.47 8.31 -11.85
N LYS A 34 -16.08 8.50 -10.57
CA LYS A 34 -16.99 8.80 -9.45
C LYS A 34 -17.37 10.29 -9.35
N GLY A 35 -16.91 11.13 -10.28
CA GLY A 35 -17.24 12.56 -10.39
C GLY A 35 -16.36 13.49 -9.57
N PHE A 36 -15.19 13.06 -9.11
CA PHE A 36 -14.21 13.94 -8.48
C PHE A 36 -13.39 14.68 -9.55
N ILE A 37 -12.96 15.90 -9.22
CA ILE A 37 -11.99 16.66 -10.02
C ILE A 37 -10.63 16.42 -9.40
N ILE A 38 -9.74 15.73 -10.11
CA ILE A 38 -8.41 15.36 -9.61
C ILE A 38 -7.35 16.34 -10.11
N GLU A 39 -6.64 16.95 -9.18
CA GLU A 39 -5.44 17.75 -9.47
C GLU A 39 -4.20 16.94 -9.04
N ARG A 40 -3.25 16.76 -9.94
CA ARG A 40 -2.02 15.98 -9.69
C ARG A 40 -0.87 16.90 -9.34
N LEU A 41 -0.21 16.68 -8.21
CA LEU A 41 0.94 17.45 -7.77
C LEU A 41 2.12 16.55 -7.43
N HIS A 42 3.33 16.95 -7.86
CA HIS A 42 4.55 16.25 -7.50
C HIS A 42 5.02 16.64 -6.10
N SER A 43 5.28 15.68 -5.23
CA SER A 43 5.75 15.89 -3.87
C SER A 43 7.02 16.74 -3.79
N LYS A 44 7.95 16.55 -4.74
CA LYS A 44 9.20 17.32 -4.84
C LYS A 44 8.99 18.80 -5.13
N LYS A 45 7.93 19.15 -5.89
CA LYS A 45 7.69 20.51 -6.41
C LYS A 45 6.73 21.31 -5.54
N ILE A 46 5.88 20.64 -4.78
CA ILE A 46 4.83 21.28 -3.98
C ILE A 46 5.43 22.14 -2.85
N THR A 47 4.85 23.31 -2.61
CA THR A 47 5.20 24.24 -1.54
C THR A 47 4.10 24.31 -0.48
N SER A 48 4.40 24.89 0.69
CA SER A 48 3.37 25.14 1.74
C SER A 48 2.24 26.02 1.22
N LYS A 49 2.55 27.00 0.34
CA LYS A 49 1.55 27.84 -0.30
C LYS A 49 0.61 27.05 -1.20
N ASP A 50 1.14 26.10 -1.98
CA ASP A 50 0.31 25.26 -2.85
C ASP A 50 -0.73 24.47 -2.06
N ILE A 51 -0.38 24.01 -0.86
CA ILE A 51 -1.30 23.31 0.05
C ILE A 51 -2.29 24.28 0.69
N ALA A 52 -1.83 25.44 1.14
CA ALA A 52 -2.68 26.47 1.74
C ALA A 52 -3.75 26.99 0.75
N ASP A 53 -3.37 27.25 -0.51
CA ASP A 53 -4.26 27.71 -1.57
C ASP A 53 -5.36 26.68 -1.91
N ARG A 54 -5.18 25.41 -1.54
CA ARG A 54 -6.12 24.29 -1.76
C ARG A 54 -6.85 23.85 -0.50
N ALA A 55 -7.08 24.77 0.44
CA ALA A 55 -7.69 24.46 1.74
C ALA A 55 -9.05 23.74 1.68
N LYS A 56 -9.79 23.85 0.56
CA LYS A 56 -11.08 23.17 0.34
C LYS A 56 -10.95 21.84 -0.40
N SER A 57 -9.75 21.43 -0.79
CA SER A 57 -9.49 20.15 -1.44
C SER A 57 -9.32 19.04 -0.41
N PHE A 58 -9.74 17.84 -0.74
CA PHE A 58 -9.30 16.66 -0.04
C PHE A 58 -7.95 16.22 -0.61
N PHE A 59 -6.96 15.88 0.24
CA PHE A 59 -5.67 15.44 -0.26
C PHE A 59 -5.55 13.91 -0.17
N ILE A 60 -5.06 13.29 -1.24
CA ILE A 60 -4.56 11.92 -1.22
C ILE A 60 -3.05 11.96 -1.34
N VAL A 61 -2.36 11.48 -0.31
CA VAL A 61 -0.89 11.46 -0.26
C VAL A 61 -0.43 10.01 -0.49
N ALA A 62 0.11 9.74 -1.68
CA ALA A 62 0.50 8.39 -2.08
C ALA A 62 2.01 8.17 -1.89
N ASN A 63 2.82 8.49 -2.89
CA ASN A 63 4.28 8.48 -2.76
C ASN A 63 4.76 9.88 -2.37
N PHE A 64 5.44 10.01 -1.23
CA PHE A 64 5.80 11.31 -0.67
C PHE A 64 7.22 11.36 -0.08
N VAL A 65 8.12 10.50 -0.56
CA VAL A 65 9.51 10.44 -0.09
C VAL A 65 10.23 11.77 -0.35
N MET A 66 9.85 12.47 -1.43
CA MET A 66 10.44 13.75 -1.80
C MET A 66 9.72 14.96 -1.19
N LEU A 67 8.70 14.76 -0.36
CA LEU A 67 7.94 15.84 0.25
C LEU A 67 8.77 16.57 1.31
N LYS A 68 8.93 17.88 1.16
CA LYS A 68 9.69 18.71 2.08
C LYS A 68 8.93 18.93 3.39
N SER A 69 9.66 19.26 4.46
CA SER A 69 9.10 19.45 5.81
C SER A 69 8.08 20.59 5.92
N GLY A 70 8.21 21.65 5.13
CA GLY A 70 7.23 22.75 5.11
C GLY A 70 5.85 22.31 4.63
N PRO A 71 5.72 21.81 3.38
CA PRO A 71 4.47 21.24 2.87
C PRO A 71 3.92 20.11 3.73
N LEU A 72 4.78 19.26 4.29
CA LEU A 72 4.34 18.17 5.19
C LEU A 72 3.62 18.73 6.41
N ARG A 73 4.18 19.77 7.06
CA ARG A 73 3.53 20.42 8.20
C ARG A 73 2.20 21.07 7.82
N GLU A 74 2.14 21.73 6.66
CA GLU A 74 0.91 22.37 6.18
C GLU A 74 -0.21 21.34 5.93
N LEU A 75 0.14 20.11 5.49
CA LEU A 75 -0.81 19.02 5.32
C LEU A 75 -1.46 18.56 6.63
N LEU A 76 -0.77 18.66 7.77
CA LEU A 76 -1.32 18.22 9.06
C LEU A 76 -2.63 18.91 9.42
N ASP A 77 -2.83 20.14 8.94
CA ASP A 77 -4.04 20.95 9.18
C ASP A 77 -5.11 20.76 8.08
N LYS A 78 -4.83 19.96 7.06
CA LYS A 78 -5.75 19.72 5.94
C LYS A 78 -6.52 18.42 6.11
N ASP A 79 -7.50 18.23 5.27
CA ASP A 79 -8.27 17.00 5.16
C ASP A 79 -7.58 16.07 4.17
N TYR A 80 -6.98 14.99 4.66
CA TYR A 80 -6.21 14.09 3.80
C TYR A 80 -6.28 12.63 4.24
N ALA A 81 -5.97 11.76 3.29
CA ALA A 81 -5.70 10.35 3.52
C ALA A 81 -4.33 9.95 2.92
N ILE A 82 -3.74 8.91 3.47
CA ILE A 82 -2.52 8.31 2.93
C ILE A 82 -2.90 7.05 2.17
N PHE A 83 -2.45 6.95 0.91
CA PHE A 83 -2.53 5.72 0.13
C PHE A 83 -1.13 5.07 0.14
N GLU A 84 -0.93 4.11 1.04
CA GLU A 84 0.40 3.59 1.36
C GLU A 84 0.83 2.50 0.38
N HIS A 85 2.04 2.66 -0.18
CA HIS A 85 2.63 1.71 -1.13
C HIS A 85 3.87 0.99 -0.58
N ASP A 86 4.60 1.65 0.33
CA ASP A 86 5.82 1.11 0.91
C ASP A 86 6.07 1.75 2.28
N HIS A 87 6.24 1.15 3.29
CA HIS A 87 6.42 1.53 4.69
C HIS A 87 7.17 2.88 4.93
N LYS A 88 6.65 4.02 4.38
CA LYS A 88 7.27 5.37 4.43
C LYS A 88 7.31 5.99 5.83
N TYR A 89 6.72 5.32 6.81
CA TYR A 89 6.88 5.64 8.22
C TYR A 89 8.18 5.08 8.81
N LEU A 90 8.97 4.33 8.04
CA LEU A 90 10.28 3.82 8.42
C LEU A 90 11.39 4.53 7.63
N THR A 91 12.51 4.79 8.29
CA THR A 91 13.71 5.35 7.64
C THR A 91 14.24 4.46 6.52
N THR A 92 14.11 3.13 6.67
CA THR A 92 14.52 2.12 5.70
C THR A 92 13.44 1.79 4.67
N ARG A 93 12.20 2.17 4.93
CA ARG A 93 10.98 1.75 4.17
C ARG A 93 10.83 0.22 4.06
N ASP A 94 11.43 -0.52 4.97
CA ASP A 94 11.36 -1.97 5.04
C ASP A 94 11.32 -2.44 6.50
N PRO A 95 10.25 -3.07 6.94
CA PRO A 95 10.14 -3.66 8.27
C PRO A 95 10.75 -5.07 8.37
N SER A 96 11.09 -5.72 7.24
CA SER A 96 11.52 -7.12 7.23
C SER A 96 12.77 -7.45 8.05
N PRO A 97 13.74 -6.52 8.28
CA PRO A 97 14.87 -6.78 9.14
C PRO A 97 14.53 -6.84 10.64
N PHE A 98 13.35 -6.38 11.05
CA PHE A 98 12.99 -6.31 12.46
C PHE A 98 12.12 -7.50 12.88
N PRO A 99 12.32 -8.05 14.11
CA PRO A 99 11.48 -9.11 14.65
C PRO A 99 10.00 -8.71 14.60
N ASP A 100 9.14 -9.64 14.17
CA ASP A 100 7.69 -9.41 14.01
C ASP A 100 7.31 -8.17 13.17
N TYR A 101 8.26 -7.69 12.34
CA TYR A 101 8.14 -6.46 11.55
C TYR A 101 7.96 -5.19 12.40
N ILE A 102 8.40 -5.19 13.67
CA ILE A 102 8.29 -4.05 14.58
C ILE A 102 9.67 -3.39 14.71
N ALA A 103 9.77 -2.18 14.15
CA ALA A 103 11.00 -1.40 14.18
C ALA A 103 11.17 -0.66 15.52
N PRO A 104 12.42 -0.48 15.99
CA PRO A 104 12.69 0.40 17.11
C PRO A 104 12.24 1.85 16.84
N GLU A 105 11.86 2.59 17.89
CA GLU A 105 11.29 3.95 17.77
C GLU A 105 12.19 4.93 17.00
N ASN A 106 13.51 4.79 17.10
CA ASN A 106 14.47 5.63 16.37
C ASN A 106 14.47 5.39 14.82
N HIS A 107 13.80 4.34 14.33
CA HIS A 107 13.54 4.10 12.91
C HIS A 107 12.20 4.65 12.44
N ILE A 108 11.31 5.05 13.38
CA ILE A 108 9.98 5.54 13.04
C ILE A 108 10.06 7.03 12.68
N ILE A 109 9.53 7.36 11.51
CA ILE A 109 9.42 8.73 10.99
C ILE A 109 7.97 9.02 10.58
N ASN A 110 7.66 10.28 10.33
CA ASN A 110 6.35 10.71 9.81
C ASN A 110 5.14 10.29 10.67
N LYS A 111 5.33 9.87 11.93
CA LYS A 111 4.28 9.33 12.80
C LYS A 111 3.06 10.26 12.89
N GLU A 112 3.29 11.57 13.02
CA GLU A 112 2.24 12.58 13.12
C GLU A 112 1.40 12.65 11.82
N LEU A 113 2.06 12.54 10.65
CA LEU A 113 1.36 12.53 9.36
C LEU A 113 0.40 11.33 9.25
N TYR A 114 0.81 10.15 9.69
CA TYR A 114 -0.05 8.97 9.68
C TYR A 114 -1.17 9.05 10.71
N ALA A 115 -0.88 9.55 11.91
CA ALA A 115 -1.86 9.67 12.98
C ALA A 115 -2.98 10.67 12.65
N ASN A 116 -2.65 11.79 11.98
CA ASN A 116 -3.61 12.83 11.63
C ASN A 116 -4.33 12.59 10.30
N ALA A 117 -3.94 11.58 9.53
CA ALA A 117 -4.67 11.22 8.31
C ALA A 117 -6.09 10.73 8.64
N ARG A 118 -7.07 11.08 7.83
CA ARG A 118 -8.44 10.56 7.95
C ARG A 118 -8.47 9.04 7.81
N ALA A 119 -7.65 8.52 6.90
CA ALA A 119 -7.41 7.10 6.72
C ALA A 119 -5.99 6.85 6.20
N VAL A 120 -5.43 5.68 6.57
CA VAL A 120 -4.22 5.12 5.97
C VAL A 120 -4.64 3.85 5.24
N PHE A 121 -4.70 3.92 3.92
CA PHE A 121 -5.09 2.79 3.07
C PHE A 121 -3.90 1.85 2.86
N CYS A 122 -4.03 0.62 3.31
CA CYS A 122 -3.03 -0.44 3.20
C CYS A 122 -3.52 -1.55 2.28
N GLN A 123 -2.65 -2.09 1.43
CA GLN A 123 -3.03 -3.00 0.36
C GLN A 123 -3.31 -4.44 0.81
N SER A 124 -2.82 -4.85 2.00
CA SER A 124 -3.00 -6.21 2.51
C SER A 124 -3.16 -6.26 4.02
N SER A 125 -3.61 -7.41 4.52
CA SER A 125 -3.81 -7.67 5.94
C SER A 125 -2.51 -7.54 6.74
N ILE A 126 -1.39 -8.11 6.24
CA ILE A 126 -0.09 -7.95 6.90
C ILE A 126 0.41 -6.51 6.84
N HIS A 127 0.23 -5.83 5.70
CA HIS A 127 0.59 -4.42 5.58
C HIS A 127 -0.15 -3.57 6.61
N SER A 128 -1.47 -3.74 6.73
CA SER A 128 -2.30 -3.05 7.73
C SER A 128 -1.84 -3.31 9.15
N LYS A 129 -1.59 -4.60 9.49
CA LYS A 129 -1.12 -5.01 10.81
C LYS A 129 0.23 -4.38 11.14
N VAL A 130 1.17 -4.40 10.19
CA VAL A 130 2.52 -3.88 10.41
C VAL A 130 2.50 -2.36 10.59
N VAL A 131 1.72 -1.61 9.79
CA VAL A 131 1.51 -0.16 9.99
C VAL A 131 0.93 0.13 11.37
N GLN A 132 -0.14 -0.58 11.76
CA GLN A 132 -0.78 -0.41 13.07
C GLN A 132 0.16 -0.69 14.23
N SER A 133 0.95 -1.77 14.15
CA SER A 133 1.86 -2.17 15.23
C SER A 133 3.03 -1.20 15.41
N ASN A 134 3.56 -0.63 14.34
CA ASN A 134 4.67 0.31 14.40
C ASN A 134 4.23 1.72 14.82
N LEU A 135 3.07 2.17 14.38
CA LEU A 135 2.63 3.56 14.59
C LEU A 135 1.62 3.71 15.73
N LEU A 136 1.03 2.61 16.21
CA LEU A 136 -0.03 2.58 17.22
C LEU A 136 -1.25 3.44 16.82
N VAL A 137 -1.59 3.45 15.53
CA VAL A 137 -2.71 4.21 14.95
C VAL A 137 -3.92 3.32 14.70
N THR A 138 -5.12 3.91 14.71
CA THR A 138 -6.40 3.19 14.55
C THR A 138 -7.14 3.50 13.25
N ASN A 139 -6.63 4.46 12.47
CA ASN A 139 -7.20 4.93 11.21
C ASN A 139 -6.72 4.15 9.97
N VAL A 140 -6.18 2.95 10.17
CA VAL A 140 -5.73 2.07 9.08
C VAL A 140 -6.92 1.33 8.47
N VAL A 141 -7.02 1.39 7.16
CA VAL A 141 -8.05 0.72 6.35
C VAL A 141 -7.38 -0.35 5.48
N ASN A 142 -7.67 -1.62 5.75
CA ASN A 142 -7.25 -2.70 4.88
C ASN A 142 -8.07 -2.71 3.59
N LEU A 143 -7.41 -2.58 2.45
CA LEU A 143 -8.03 -2.68 1.13
C LEU A 143 -8.19 -4.14 0.69
N GLY A 144 -7.31 -5.02 1.15
CA GLY A 144 -7.33 -6.46 0.90
C GLY A 144 -7.00 -6.83 -0.55
N CYS A 145 -6.48 -5.89 -1.33
CA CYS A 145 -6.03 -6.11 -2.71
C CYS A 145 -5.21 -4.92 -3.21
N SER A 146 -4.50 -5.12 -4.32
CA SER A 146 -3.99 -4.08 -5.21
C SER A 146 -4.95 -3.87 -6.39
N MET A 147 -4.60 -3.00 -7.34
CA MET A 147 -5.46 -2.68 -8.47
C MET A 147 -4.72 -2.81 -9.81
N TRP A 148 -5.43 -3.28 -10.84
CA TRP A 148 -4.99 -3.35 -12.22
C TRP A 148 -5.91 -2.49 -13.09
N SER A 149 -5.36 -1.85 -14.12
CA SER A 149 -6.16 -1.14 -15.14
C SER A 149 -6.92 -2.13 -16.01
N ASP A 150 -7.89 -1.64 -16.79
CA ASP A 150 -8.62 -2.47 -17.75
C ASP A 150 -7.64 -3.06 -18.79
N ASP A 151 -6.69 -2.27 -19.31
CA ASP A 151 -5.65 -2.73 -20.27
C ASP A 151 -4.76 -3.84 -19.67
N HIS A 152 -4.42 -3.75 -18.37
CA HIS A 152 -3.68 -4.83 -17.71
C HIS A 152 -4.52 -6.08 -17.54
N SER A 153 -5.81 -5.95 -17.17
CA SER A 153 -6.72 -7.07 -17.06
C SER A 153 -6.91 -7.76 -18.42
N ASP A 154 -7.05 -6.99 -19.49
CA ASP A 154 -7.19 -7.53 -20.85
C ASP A 154 -5.92 -8.25 -21.33
N SER A 155 -4.74 -7.68 -21.04
CA SER A 155 -3.46 -8.35 -21.30
C SER A 155 -3.32 -9.70 -20.58
N ILE A 156 -3.80 -9.77 -19.33
CA ILE A 156 -3.82 -11.02 -18.55
C ILE A 156 -4.83 -12.01 -19.18
N LYS A 157 -6.03 -11.56 -19.59
CA LYS A 157 -7.04 -12.40 -20.26
C LYS A 157 -6.51 -13.00 -21.56
N GLU A 158 -5.86 -12.19 -22.39
CA GLU A 158 -5.20 -12.68 -23.61
C GLU A 158 -4.15 -13.76 -23.31
N ALA A 159 -3.36 -13.55 -22.25
CA ALA A 159 -2.30 -14.48 -21.86
C ALA A 159 -2.81 -15.82 -21.29
N LEU A 160 -4.03 -15.87 -20.74
CA LEU A 160 -4.64 -17.12 -20.23
C LEU A 160 -4.77 -18.22 -21.30
N ALA A 161 -4.89 -17.84 -22.57
CA ALA A 161 -4.99 -18.77 -23.68
C ALA A 161 -3.64 -19.41 -24.08
N VAL A 162 -2.52 -18.92 -23.55
CA VAL A 162 -1.17 -19.40 -23.89
C VAL A 162 -0.88 -20.74 -23.20
N PRO A 163 -0.50 -21.81 -23.95
CA PRO A 163 -0.24 -23.10 -23.35
C PRO A 163 1.08 -23.12 -22.58
N LYS A 164 1.12 -23.90 -21.49
CA LYS A 164 2.33 -24.15 -20.71
C LYS A 164 3.32 -25.01 -21.49
N SER A 165 4.44 -24.46 -21.90
CA SER A 165 5.50 -25.15 -22.65
C SER A 165 6.85 -25.19 -21.92
N LYS A 166 7.03 -24.37 -20.89
CA LYS A 166 8.30 -24.18 -20.15
C LYS A 166 8.13 -24.52 -18.68
N ASN A 167 9.24 -24.83 -18.00
CA ASN A 167 9.17 -25.31 -16.63
C ASN A 167 9.25 -24.17 -15.60
N ILE A 168 10.37 -23.46 -15.49
CA ILE A 168 10.62 -22.50 -14.41
C ILE A 168 11.07 -21.15 -14.97
N ALA A 169 10.42 -20.08 -14.53
CA ALA A 169 10.82 -18.71 -14.76
C ALA A 169 11.37 -18.06 -13.49
N VAL A 170 12.45 -17.31 -13.64
CA VAL A 170 13.00 -16.39 -12.65
C VAL A 170 13.06 -15.00 -13.28
N LEU A 171 12.52 -13.97 -12.63
CA LEU A 171 12.60 -12.61 -13.17
C LEU A 171 13.98 -12.02 -12.95
N ALA A 172 14.60 -11.53 -14.02
CA ALA A 172 15.81 -10.75 -13.95
C ALA A 172 15.47 -9.31 -13.52
N SER A 173 16.15 -8.83 -12.50
CA SER A 173 16.04 -7.45 -12.04
C SER A 173 17.38 -6.94 -11.52
N ASN A 174 17.74 -5.73 -11.91
CA ASN A 174 18.90 -5.03 -11.36
C ASN A 174 18.63 -4.47 -9.98
N ASN A 175 17.36 -4.44 -9.53
CA ASN A 175 17.00 -4.04 -8.18
C ASN A 175 17.14 -5.23 -7.23
N PRO A 176 18.12 -5.21 -6.30
CA PRO A 176 18.38 -6.35 -5.41
C PRO A 176 17.20 -6.71 -4.52
N VAL A 177 16.28 -5.78 -4.23
CA VAL A 177 15.08 -6.08 -3.42
C VAL A 177 14.14 -7.07 -4.11
N LYS A 178 14.23 -7.24 -5.43
CA LYS A 178 13.43 -8.22 -6.19
C LYS A 178 13.95 -9.67 -6.09
N GLY A 179 15.12 -9.86 -5.51
CA GLY A 179 15.63 -11.18 -5.12
C GLY A 179 15.95 -12.14 -6.26
N THR A 180 16.36 -11.63 -7.43
CA THR A 180 16.78 -12.47 -8.57
C THR A 180 17.87 -13.44 -8.16
N GLU A 181 18.88 -12.98 -7.45
CA GLU A 181 20.00 -13.83 -7.02
C GLU A 181 19.57 -14.92 -6.04
N GLN A 182 18.64 -14.64 -5.13
CA GLN A 182 18.08 -15.61 -4.20
C GLN A 182 17.26 -16.68 -4.94
N ALA A 183 16.51 -16.30 -5.96
CA ALA A 183 15.77 -17.22 -6.82
C ALA A 183 16.72 -18.13 -7.59
N ARG A 184 17.79 -17.59 -8.16
CA ARG A 184 18.86 -18.37 -8.83
C ARG A 184 19.51 -19.37 -7.90
N ARG A 185 19.93 -18.95 -6.68
CA ARG A 185 20.51 -19.84 -5.66
C ARG A 185 19.54 -20.93 -5.22
N TYR A 186 18.26 -20.61 -5.11
CA TYR A 186 17.23 -21.62 -4.79
C TYR A 186 17.18 -22.70 -5.87
N CYS A 187 17.14 -22.34 -7.15
CA CYS A 187 17.14 -23.27 -8.27
C CYS A 187 18.43 -24.10 -8.31
N ALA A 188 19.58 -23.46 -8.21
CA ALA A 188 20.89 -24.14 -8.23
C ALA A 188 21.04 -25.20 -7.13
N ARG A 189 20.65 -24.89 -5.89
CA ARG A 189 20.71 -25.82 -4.76
C ARG A 189 19.83 -27.07 -4.93
N ARG A 190 18.84 -27.01 -5.83
CA ARG A 190 17.90 -28.10 -6.11
C ARG A 190 18.11 -28.74 -7.45
N GLY A 191 19.15 -28.34 -8.20
CA GLY A 191 19.40 -28.85 -9.54
C GLY A 191 18.26 -28.52 -10.53
N LEU A 192 17.57 -27.39 -10.34
CA LEU A 192 16.46 -26.99 -11.18
C LEU A 192 16.96 -26.08 -12.30
N GLU A 193 16.65 -26.45 -13.54
CA GLU A 193 16.85 -25.59 -14.71
C GLU A 193 15.76 -24.52 -14.75
N TYR A 194 16.13 -23.30 -15.13
CA TYR A 194 15.24 -22.15 -15.19
C TYR A 194 15.65 -21.19 -16.30
N ASP A 195 14.68 -20.44 -16.81
CA ASP A 195 14.91 -19.32 -17.70
C ASP A 195 14.89 -17.99 -16.93
N LEU A 196 15.79 -17.09 -17.29
CA LEU A 196 15.76 -15.70 -16.81
C LEU A 196 14.87 -14.87 -17.74
N ILE A 197 13.83 -14.25 -17.14
CA ILE A 197 12.95 -13.34 -17.89
C ILE A 197 13.45 -11.93 -17.70
N ASN A 198 13.93 -11.33 -18.78
CA ASN A 198 14.41 -9.96 -18.78
C ASN A 198 13.26 -8.95 -18.61
N PRO A 199 13.54 -7.73 -18.13
CA PRO A 199 12.57 -6.66 -18.08
C PRO A 199 11.98 -6.38 -19.47
N CYS A 200 10.65 -6.34 -19.55
CA CYS A 200 9.86 -6.06 -20.75
C CYS A 200 8.58 -5.32 -20.35
N ASP A 201 7.77 -4.94 -21.31
CA ASP A 201 6.48 -4.33 -20.99
C ASP A 201 5.51 -5.34 -20.35
N PHE A 202 4.40 -4.83 -19.78
CA PHE A 202 3.47 -5.65 -19.03
C PHE A 202 2.81 -6.74 -19.90
N LYS A 203 2.40 -6.43 -21.12
CA LYS A 203 1.74 -7.37 -22.02
C LYS A 203 2.68 -8.50 -22.41
N GLU A 204 3.92 -8.17 -22.77
CA GLU A 204 4.96 -9.14 -23.08
C GLU A 204 5.31 -10.01 -21.87
N LEU A 205 5.39 -9.39 -20.66
CA LEU A 205 5.63 -10.15 -19.43
C LEU A 205 4.52 -11.18 -19.20
N MET A 206 3.25 -10.81 -19.33
CA MET A 206 2.13 -11.73 -19.12
C MET A 206 2.15 -12.88 -20.14
N ALA A 207 2.33 -12.58 -21.43
CA ALA A 207 2.43 -13.59 -22.49
C ALA A 207 3.63 -14.55 -22.27
N THR A 208 4.75 -14.02 -21.76
CA THR A 208 5.93 -14.81 -21.45
C THR A 208 5.68 -15.70 -20.24
N LEU A 209 5.24 -15.15 -19.11
CA LEU A 209 4.99 -15.91 -17.88
C LEU A 209 3.92 -16.99 -18.07
N ALA A 210 2.93 -16.76 -18.92
CA ALA A 210 1.89 -17.73 -19.23
C ALA A 210 2.44 -19.05 -19.76
N GLN A 211 3.60 -19.06 -20.40
CA GLN A 211 4.25 -20.27 -20.92
C GLN A 211 4.86 -21.15 -19.81
N TYR A 212 5.07 -20.63 -18.59
CA TYR A 212 5.79 -21.34 -17.52
C TYR A 212 4.84 -22.03 -16.55
N LYS A 213 5.23 -23.23 -16.11
CA LYS A 213 4.53 -23.97 -15.06
C LYS A 213 4.80 -23.40 -13.67
N THR A 214 5.99 -22.82 -13.45
CA THR A 214 6.42 -22.32 -12.13
C THR A 214 7.14 -20.99 -12.27
N VAL A 215 6.86 -20.07 -11.35
CA VAL A 215 7.59 -18.82 -11.16
C VAL A 215 8.29 -18.86 -9.79
N VAL A 216 9.59 -18.56 -9.75
CA VAL A 216 10.36 -18.44 -8.51
C VAL A 216 10.68 -16.98 -8.26
N PHE A 217 10.23 -16.46 -7.13
CA PHE A 217 10.39 -15.06 -6.75
C PHE A 217 10.55 -14.90 -5.24
N PHE A 218 11.63 -14.26 -4.78
CA PHE A 218 11.92 -14.05 -3.36
C PHE A 218 12.18 -12.59 -3.05
N SER A 219 11.14 -11.82 -2.70
CA SER A 219 11.31 -10.43 -2.28
C SER A 219 12.27 -10.34 -1.09
N GLN A 220 13.17 -9.37 -1.12
CA GLN A 220 14.14 -9.09 -0.04
C GLN A 220 13.61 -8.05 0.95
N VAL A 221 12.47 -7.46 0.67
CA VAL A 221 11.73 -6.53 1.52
C VAL A 221 10.30 -7.03 1.71
N LEU A 222 9.61 -6.59 2.74
CA LEU A 222 8.19 -6.88 2.89
C LEU A 222 7.39 -6.07 1.85
N GLU A 223 7.03 -6.72 0.75
CA GLU A 223 6.15 -6.15 -0.27
C GLU A 223 4.75 -5.93 0.32
N THR A 224 4.19 -4.76 0.16
CA THR A 224 2.86 -4.41 0.70
C THR A 224 1.73 -5.23 0.09
N PHE A 225 1.93 -5.73 -1.15
CA PHE A 225 1.00 -6.67 -1.79
C PHE A 225 1.71 -7.72 -2.65
N CYS A 226 2.61 -7.34 -3.55
CA CYS A 226 3.30 -8.17 -4.54
C CYS A 226 2.41 -8.61 -5.71
N ARG A 227 2.21 -7.70 -6.67
CA ARG A 227 1.37 -7.93 -7.87
C ARG A 227 1.83 -9.12 -8.70
N LEU A 228 3.13 -9.31 -8.89
CA LEU A 228 3.71 -10.41 -9.66
C LEU A 228 3.22 -11.78 -9.20
N VAL A 229 3.11 -12.01 -7.89
CA VAL A 229 2.63 -13.28 -7.33
C VAL A 229 1.18 -13.54 -7.75
N ILE A 230 0.35 -12.52 -7.78
CA ILE A 230 -1.05 -12.61 -8.21
C ILE A 230 -1.13 -12.86 -9.72
N GLU A 231 -0.39 -12.09 -10.51
CA GLU A 231 -0.32 -12.22 -11.96
C GLU A 231 0.10 -13.65 -12.37
N ALA A 232 1.16 -14.18 -11.76
CA ALA A 232 1.60 -15.55 -12.00
C ALA A 232 0.53 -16.61 -11.61
N ARG A 233 -0.19 -16.38 -10.49
CA ARG A 233 -1.27 -17.30 -10.06
C ARG A 233 -2.48 -17.23 -10.97
N ILE A 234 -2.85 -16.06 -11.49
CA ILE A 234 -3.91 -15.93 -12.50
C ILE A 234 -3.52 -16.71 -13.76
N LEU A 235 -2.28 -16.59 -14.19
CA LEU A 235 -1.76 -17.33 -15.35
C LEU A 235 -1.59 -18.83 -15.10
N GLY A 236 -2.00 -19.36 -13.93
CA GLY A 236 -1.93 -20.78 -13.60
C GLY A 236 -0.52 -21.27 -13.28
N CYS A 237 0.42 -20.38 -12.97
CA CYS A 237 1.75 -20.78 -12.51
C CYS A 237 1.73 -21.21 -11.04
N LYS A 238 2.50 -22.26 -10.70
CA LYS A 238 2.92 -22.49 -9.32
C LYS A 238 3.90 -21.38 -8.95
N VAL A 239 3.67 -20.71 -7.82
CA VAL A 239 4.59 -19.67 -7.33
C VAL A 239 5.37 -20.22 -6.15
N ILE A 240 6.71 -20.16 -6.24
CA ILE A 240 7.64 -20.45 -5.15
C ILE A 240 8.18 -19.11 -4.67
N THR A 241 7.82 -18.75 -3.45
CA THR A 241 8.14 -17.44 -2.86
C THR A 241 8.41 -17.55 -1.36
N ASN A 242 8.86 -16.46 -0.74
CA ASN A 242 9.00 -16.32 0.70
C ASN A 242 7.79 -15.59 1.32
N ASN A 243 7.82 -15.39 2.65
CA ASN A 243 6.75 -14.72 3.38
C ASN A 243 6.74 -13.19 3.21
N ASN A 244 7.69 -12.62 2.48
CA ASN A 244 7.81 -11.18 2.25
C ASN A 244 6.87 -10.69 1.14
N ASN A 245 5.67 -11.23 1.05
CA ASN A 245 4.66 -10.77 0.10
C ASN A 245 3.31 -10.58 0.78
N GLY A 246 2.76 -9.38 0.66
CA GLY A 246 1.51 -9.02 1.35
C GLY A 246 0.29 -9.79 0.88
N CYS A 247 0.22 -10.14 -0.40
CA CYS A 247 -0.95 -10.83 -0.97
C CYS A 247 -1.22 -12.19 -0.31
N SER A 248 -0.19 -12.89 0.15
CA SER A 248 -0.35 -14.20 0.81
C SER A 248 -1.04 -14.12 2.19
N SER A 249 -1.14 -12.94 2.76
CA SER A 249 -1.85 -12.71 4.02
C SER A 249 -3.37 -12.54 3.86
N GLU A 250 -3.85 -12.51 2.61
CA GLU A 250 -5.27 -12.35 2.34
C GLU A 250 -6.02 -13.68 2.46
N PRO A 251 -7.22 -13.69 3.09
CA PRO A 251 -7.99 -14.92 3.29
C PRO A 251 -8.31 -15.69 2.00
N TRP A 252 -8.51 -14.96 0.90
CA TRP A 252 -8.84 -15.52 -0.42
C TRP A 252 -7.63 -16.09 -1.17
N PHE A 253 -6.41 -15.80 -0.73
CA PHE A 253 -5.20 -16.12 -1.50
C PHE A 253 -4.99 -17.62 -1.72
N ALA A 254 -5.25 -18.46 -0.72
CA ALA A 254 -5.03 -19.90 -0.82
C ALA A 254 -5.99 -20.58 -1.82
N ASP A 255 -7.23 -20.14 -1.83
CA ASP A 255 -8.34 -20.86 -2.46
C ASP A 255 -8.63 -20.41 -3.91
N THR A 256 -8.14 -19.21 -4.31
CA THR A 256 -8.41 -18.66 -5.64
C THR A 256 -7.20 -18.67 -6.56
N LYS A 257 -7.41 -18.98 -7.84
CA LYS A 257 -6.39 -18.99 -8.90
C LYS A 257 -7.06 -18.88 -10.29
N GLY A 258 -6.27 -18.67 -11.34
CA GLY A 258 -6.79 -18.63 -12.71
C GLY A 258 -7.79 -17.50 -12.91
N GLU A 259 -8.79 -17.76 -13.70
CA GLU A 259 -9.84 -16.79 -14.06
C GLU A 259 -10.68 -16.34 -12.84
N ASP A 260 -10.95 -17.23 -11.88
CA ASP A 260 -11.64 -16.86 -10.63
C ASP A 260 -10.88 -15.81 -9.85
N LEU A 261 -9.54 -15.91 -9.82
CA LEU A 261 -8.70 -14.90 -9.17
C LEU A 261 -8.72 -13.58 -9.95
N LEU A 262 -8.73 -13.62 -11.29
CA LEU A 262 -8.85 -12.41 -12.10
C LEU A 262 -10.17 -11.70 -11.86
N ASN A 263 -11.29 -12.42 -11.85
CA ASN A 263 -12.61 -11.87 -11.56
C ASN A 263 -12.65 -11.26 -10.15
N LEU A 264 -12.08 -11.94 -9.16
CA LEU A 264 -12.00 -11.45 -7.80
C LEU A 264 -11.22 -10.12 -7.68
N ILE A 265 -10.07 -9.99 -8.35
CA ILE A 265 -9.31 -8.73 -8.27
C ILE A 265 -10.00 -7.58 -8.99
N GLU A 266 -10.75 -7.84 -10.06
CA GLU A 266 -11.59 -6.84 -10.74
C GLU A 266 -12.74 -6.36 -9.84
N GLU A 267 -13.42 -7.26 -9.13
CA GLU A 267 -14.43 -6.91 -8.13
C GLU A 267 -13.82 -6.08 -6.99
N LYS A 268 -12.68 -6.54 -6.45
CA LYS A 268 -11.97 -5.83 -5.36
C LYS A 268 -11.51 -4.45 -5.77
N ARG A 269 -11.07 -4.24 -7.02
CA ARG A 269 -10.73 -2.92 -7.56
C ARG A 269 -11.88 -1.93 -7.37
N GLN A 270 -13.10 -2.32 -7.72
CA GLN A 270 -14.26 -1.48 -7.53
C GLN A 270 -14.53 -1.19 -6.06
N GLY A 271 -14.47 -2.20 -5.20
CA GLY A 271 -14.60 -2.06 -3.75
C GLY A 271 -13.56 -1.14 -3.12
N ILE A 272 -12.31 -1.13 -3.63
CA ILE A 272 -11.25 -0.22 -3.20
C ILE A 272 -11.62 1.23 -3.54
N ILE A 273 -12.01 1.49 -4.79
CA ILE A 273 -12.42 2.83 -5.25
C ILE A 273 -13.60 3.33 -4.40
N ASP A 274 -14.57 2.46 -4.09
CA ASP A 274 -15.74 2.81 -3.27
C ASP A 274 -15.34 3.12 -1.82
N LYS A 275 -14.43 2.35 -1.21
CA LYS A 275 -13.88 2.63 0.13
C LYS A 275 -13.17 3.99 0.18
N VAL A 276 -12.31 4.29 -0.79
CA VAL A 276 -11.62 5.59 -0.86
C VAL A 276 -12.64 6.72 -1.07
N THR A 277 -13.59 6.53 -1.98
CA THR A 277 -14.69 7.47 -2.22
C THR A 277 -15.49 7.78 -0.95
N SER A 278 -15.82 6.77 -0.15
CA SER A 278 -16.56 6.93 1.09
C SER A 278 -15.80 7.78 2.10
N VAL A 279 -14.48 7.57 2.23
CA VAL A 279 -13.64 8.38 3.12
C VAL A 279 -13.56 9.83 2.65
N ILE A 280 -13.41 10.07 1.33
CA ILE A 280 -13.38 11.43 0.78
C ILE A 280 -14.72 12.16 1.02
N ARG A 281 -15.84 11.45 0.91
CA ARG A 281 -17.20 12.03 1.04
C ARG A 281 -17.68 12.14 2.49
N SER A 282 -17.08 11.41 3.43
CA SER A 282 -17.50 11.49 4.83
C SER A 282 -17.30 12.90 5.37
N GLU A 283 -18.29 13.38 6.13
CA GLU A 283 -18.24 14.66 6.86
C GLU A 283 -17.70 14.47 8.30
N GLU A 284 -17.14 13.30 8.60
CA GLU A 284 -16.59 13.05 9.94
C GLU A 284 -15.46 14.05 10.23
N ASP A 285 -15.63 14.80 11.31
CA ASP A 285 -14.63 15.72 11.82
C ASP A 285 -13.27 15.03 12.00
N LYS A 286 -12.19 15.74 11.69
CA LYS A 286 -10.83 15.31 11.95
C LYS A 286 -10.73 14.80 13.39
N LYS A 287 -10.34 13.55 13.57
CA LYS A 287 -9.92 13.06 14.88
C LYS A 287 -8.59 13.73 15.22
N ILE A 288 -8.64 14.76 16.03
CA ILE A 288 -7.44 15.39 16.55
C ILE A 288 -6.84 14.42 17.57
N PHE A 289 -5.81 13.68 17.17
CA PHE A 289 -4.98 12.95 18.12
C PHE A 289 -4.00 13.93 18.72
N PHE A 290 -4.22 14.24 19.99
CA PHE A 290 -3.34 15.13 20.75
C PHE A 290 -1.98 14.44 20.96
N VAL A 291 -0.93 14.92 20.32
CA VAL A 291 0.45 14.62 20.71
C VAL A 291 0.83 15.62 21.78
N PRO A 292 1.10 15.22 23.04
CA PRO A 292 1.48 16.16 24.08
C PRO A 292 2.75 16.91 23.66
N LYS A 293 2.70 18.24 23.59
CA LYS A 293 3.91 19.04 23.46
C LYS A 293 4.81 18.76 24.66
N LYS A 294 6.03 18.32 24.41
CA LYS A 294 7.08 18.11 25.41
C LYS A 294 7.52 19.45 26.01
N ASN A 295 6.71 20.10 26.86
CA ASN A 295 7.14 21.18 27.72
C ASN A 295 5.98 21.62 28.63
N SER A 296 5.76 20.91 29.73
CA SER A 296 5.23 21.53 30.96
C SER A 296 5.62 20.69 32.17
N LYS A 297 6.10 21.35 33.19
CA LYS A 297 6.50 20.76 34.50
C LYS A 297 5.31 20.26 35.34
N THR A 298 4.12 20.15 34.79
CA THR A 298 2.93 19.66 35.49
C THR A 298 2.52 18.31 34.92
N ARG A 299 2.54 17.28 35.77
CA ARG A 299 2.18 15.89 35.46
C ARG A 299 0.65 15.68 35.42
N SER A 300 -0.10 16.44 34.64
CA SER A 300 -1.50 16.15 34.41
C SER A 300 -1.67 15.59 32.98
N ILE A 301 -2.23 14.41 32.89
CA ILE A 301 -2.57 13.76 31.58
C ILE A 301 -4.08 13.91 31.43
N THR A 302 -4.50 14.67 30.41
CA THR A 302 -5.91 14.70 29.98
C THR A 302 -6.08 13.74 28.84
N VAL A 303 -6.87 12.69 29.04
CA VAL A 303 -7.21 11.72 28.01
C VAL A 303 -8.60 12.03 27.49
N ILE A 304 -8.70 12.45 26.23
CA ILE A 304 -9.99 12.67 25.56
C ILE A 304 -10.33 11.41 24.76
N LEU A 305 -11.38 10.70 25.20
CA LEU A 305 -11.89 9.51 24.54
C LEU A 305 -13.11 9.92 23.71
N ASN A 306 -13.03 9.81 22.40
CA ASN A 306 -14.17 10.01 21.52
C ASN A 306 -14.84 8.64 21.25
N SER A 307 -16.10 8.50 21.65
CA SER A 307 -16.90 7.27 21.48
C SER A 307 -18.26 7.60 20.87
N TYR A 308 -18.28 7.76 19.55
CA TYR A 308 -19.56 7.84 18.86
C TYR A 308 -20.05 6.42 18.49
N ARG A 309 -21.18 5.99 19.09
CA ARG A 309 -21.88 4.71 18.83
C ARG A 309 -21.06 3.41 19.04
N ARG A 310 -19.97 3.43 19.84
CA ARG A 310 -19.18 2.22 20.16
C ARG A 310 -18.87 2.09 21.66
N PRO A 311 -19.88 1.90 22.53
CA PRO A 311 -19.70 1.88 23.99
C PRO A 311 -18.79 0.74 24.48
N TYR A 312 -18.68 -0.37 23.74
CA TYR A 312 -17.83 -1.50 24.11
C TYR A 312 -16.34 -1.17 23.98
N ASN A 313 -15.95 -0.46 22.93
CA ASN A 313 -14.56 -0.04 22.75
C ASN A 313 -14.14 1.00 23.79
N LEU A 314 -15.05 1.89 24.20
CA LEU A 314 -14.78 2.88 25.23
C LEU A 314 -14.46 2.21 26.57
N LYS A 315 -15.20 1.20 26.99
CA LYS A 315 -14.95 0.44 28.22
C LYS A 315 -13.56 -0.21 28.22
N ARG A 316 -13.14 -0.81 27.09
CA ARG A 316 -11.81 -1.41 26.96
C ARG A 316 -10.69 -0.36 27.02
N GLN A 317 -10.86 0.80 26.37
CA GLN A 317 -9.91 1.90 26.40
C GLN A 317 -9.77 2.49 27.81
N ILE A 318 -10.87 2.71 28.51
CA ILE A 318 -10.85 3.20 29.92
C ILE A 318 -10.15 2.16 30.81
N HIS A 319 -10.42 0.88 30.64
CA HIS A 319 -9.77 -0.18 31.40
C HIS A 319 -8.26 -0.23 31.17
N ALA A 320 -7.83 -0.13 29.90
CA ALA A 320 -6.41 -0.09 29.53
C ALA A 320 -5.70 1.13 30.15
N ILE A 321 -6.34 2.31 30.11
CA ILE A 321 -5.78 3.54 30.71
C ILE A 321 -5.65 3.44 32.24
N ARG A 322 -6.68 2.88 32.92
CA ARG A 322 -6.66 2.70 34.38
C ARG A 322 -5.60 1.71 34.87
N ASN A 323 -5.21 0.78 34.00
CA ASN A 323 -4.21 -0.25 34.33
C ASN A 323 -2.79 0.08 33.84
N GLN A 324 -2.58 1.27 33.25
CA GLN A 324 -1.24 1.74 32.96
C GLN A 324 -0.57 2.24 34.25
N THR A 325 0.43 1.50 34.68
CA THR A 325 1.35 1.98 35.70
C THR A 325 2.32 2.97 35.06
N VAL A 326 2.24 4.24 35.46
CA VAL A 326 3.23 5.25 35.08
C VAL A 326 4.44 4.99 35.97
N GLY A 327 5.47 4.36 35.39
CA GLY A 327 6.79 4.22 36.03
C GLY A 327 7.60 5.53 35.97
#